data_1ed8bafc2a78b20328e80ea29c280d10
#
_entry.id   1ed8bafc2a78b20328e80ea29c280d10
#
_cell.length_a   1.000
_cell.length_b   1.000
_cell.length_c   1.000
_cell.angle_alpha   90.00
_cell.angle_beta   90.00
_cell.angle_gamma   90.00
#
_symmetry.space_group_name_H-M   'P 1'
#
loop_
_entity.id
_entity.type
_entity.pdbx_description
1 polymer ?
#
loop_
_entity_poly.entity_id
_entity_poly.type
_entity_poly.pdbx_seq_one_letter_code
_entity_poly.pdbx_strand_id
1 'polypeptide(L)'
;EIDIINIVKKIPMILGSGHLDEVNSKIKCLEDFGFLKDEIINITCNNPFILLYTCDYLKWKLNNFLELNISKDDLIKMTINFPAIIGYGISNMKEKVEFYRNIGLIDMIINNSRLLSFSFDFIKARYSIITDNNIENEFYKDLFEDNVVVEDLKVFLFASDKVFFDKYHISREELL
;
A
#
# COMPACT_ATOMS: atom_id res chain seq x y z
N GLU A 1 18.97 -10.86 12.67
CA GLU A 1 19.90 -11.47 11.71
C GLU A 1 19.24 -11.45 10.34
N ILE A 2 19.91 -10.87 9.32
CA ILE A 2 19.36 -10.80 7.96
C ILE A 2 19.26 -12.23 7.42
N ASP A 3 18.11 -12.63 6.94
CA ASP A 3 17.93 -13.93 6.26
C ASP A 3 18.55 -13.90 4.86
N ILE A 4 19.89 -13.96 4.83
CA ILE A 4 20.70 -13.94 3.61
C ILE A 4 20.27 -15.06 2.66
N ILE A 5 19.92 -16.23 3.18
CA ILE A 5 19.51 -17.38 2.36
C ILE A 5 18.24 -17.04 1.59
N ASN A 6 17.26 -16.41 2.24
CA ASN A 6 16.01 -16.03 1.60
C ASN A 6 16.22 -14.93 0.55
N ILE A 7 17.07 -13.94 0.85
CA ILE A 7 17.43 -12.88 -0.10
C ILE A 7 18.10 -13.47 -1.33
N VAL A 8 19.11 -14.33 -1.13
CA VAL A 8 19.85 -14.98 -2.23
C VAL A 8 18.94 -15.87 -3.08
N LYS A 9 18.00 -16.60 -2.47
CA LYS A 9 17.02 -17.39 -3.22
C LYS A 9 16.11 -16.53 -4.11
N LYS A 10 15.71 -15.35 -3.64
CA LYS A 10 14.83 -14.44 -4.41
C LYS A 10 15.59 -13.62 -5.45
N ILE A 11 16.82 -13.23 -5.18
CA ILE A 11 17.69 -12.45 -6.08
C ILE A 11 19.13 -13.01 -6.10
N PRO A 12 19.37 -14.15 -6.76
CA PRO A 12 20.70 -14.79 -6.78
C PRO A 12 21.81 -13.89 -7.30
N MET A 13 21.48 -12.94 -8.19
CA MET A 13 22.44 -11.99 -8.77
C MET A 13 23.13 -11.09 -7.73
N ILE A 14 22.58 -10.98 -6.51
CA ILE A 14 23.18 -10.18 -5.43
C ILE A 14 24.56 -10.71 -5.00
N LEU A 15 24.87 -11.98 -5.32
CA LEU A 15 26.18 -12.60 -5.04
C LEU A 15 27.26 -12.25 -6.07
N GLY A 16 26.92 -11.53 -7.15
CA GLY A 16 27.89 -11.11 -8.16
C GLY A 16 28.98 -10.16 -7.60
N SER A 17 30.14 -10.16 -8.24
CA SER A 17 31.25 -9.29 -7.85
C SER A 17 30.86 -7.80 -7.95
N GLY A 18 31.14 -7.02 -6.90
CA GLY A 18 30.82 -5.59 -6.81
C GLY A 18 29.44 -5.25 -6.20
N HIS A 19 28.54 -6.21 -6.07
CA HIS A 19 27.20 -5.93 -5.53
C HIS A 19 27.17 -5.67 -4.02
N LEU A 20 28.16 -6.10 -3.25
CA LEU A 20 28.21 -5.83 -1.81
C LEU A 20 28.35 -4.34 -1.51
N ASP A 21 29.20 -3.62 -2.24
CA ASP A 21 29.37 -2.17 -2.07
C ASP A 21 28.09 -1.42 -2.52
N GLU A 22 27.46 -1.90 -3.57
CA GLU A 22 26.17 -1.38 -4.02
C GLU A 22 25.06 -1.60 -2.99
N VAL A 23 24.99 -2.80 -2.38
CA VAL A 23 24.01 -3.10 -1.32
C VAL A 23 24.24 -2.20 -0.11
N ASN A 24 25.49 -2.02 0.32
CA ASN A 24 25.83 -1.12 1.43
C ASN A 24 25.44 0.33 1.12
N SER A 25 25.65 0.79 -0.12
CA SER A 25 25.22 2.12 -0.57
C SER A 25 23.71 2.30 -0.48
N LYS A 26 22.93 1.27 -0.86
CA LYS A 26 21.46 1.30 -0.80
C LYS A 26 20.93 1.26 0.64
N ILE A 27 21.57 0.46 1.51
CA ILE A 27 21.27 0.44 2.94
C ILE A 27 21.51 1.84 3.52
N LYS A 28 22.66 2.45 3.25
CA LYS A 28 22.96 3.81 3.69
C LYS A 28 21.97 4.82 3.16
N CYS A 29 21.50 4.68 1.92
CA CYS A 29 20.48 5.56 1.35
C CYS A 29 19.17 5.51 2.13
N LEU A 30 18.74 4.32 2.60
CA LEU A 30 17.55 4.14 3.43
C LEU A 30 17.78 4.69 4.85
N GLU A 31 18.97 4.49 5.43
CA GLU A 31 19.36 5.09 6.74
C GLU A 31 19.34 6.63 6.64
N ASP A 32 19.91 7.21 5.60
CA ASP A 32 19.93 8.67 5.37
C ASP A 32 18.52 9.23 5.20
N PHE A 33 17.60 8.44 4.65
CA PHE A 33 16.18 8.80 4.59
C PHE A 33 15.51 8.75 5.96
N GLY A 34 16.00 7.93 6.90
CA GLY A 34 15.52 7.84 8.27
C GLY A 34 15.00 6.48 8.71
N PHE A 35 15.14 5.45 7.89
CA PHE A 35 14.85 4.08 8.32
C PHE A 35 15.87 3.60 9.33
N LEU A 36 15.40 2.90 10.37
CA LEU A 36 16.27 2.23 11.34
C LEU A 36 16.84 0.93 10.74
N LYS A 37 17.97 0.46 11.26
CA LYS A 37 18.63 -0.77 10.78
C LYS A 37 17.71 -1.98 10.80
N ASP A 38 16.97 -2.18 11.88
CA ASP A 38 16.04 -3.30 12.00
C ASP A 38 14.86 -3.20 11.02
N GLU A 39 14.43 -1.98 10.72
CA GLU A 39 13.40 -1.71 9.72
C GLU A 39 13.89 -2.04 8.30
N ILE A 40 15.13 -1.66 7.98
CA ILE A 40 15.78 -1.99 6.70
C ILE A 40 15.94 -3.51 6.57
N ILE A 41 16.31 -4.21 7.63
CA ILE A 41 16.36 -5.67 7.65
C ILE A 41 14.98 -6.26 7.35
N ASN A 42 13.94 -5.78 8.02
CA ASN A 42 12.58 -6.23 7.81
C ASN A 42 12.12 -5.99 6.35
N ILE A 43 12.32 -4.77 5.84
CA ILE A 43 11.96 -4.38 4.47
C ILE A 43 12.68 -5.29 3.46
N THR A 44 13.98 -5.51 3.61
CA THR A 44 14.80 -6.29 2.67
C THR A 44 14.51 -7.79 2.74
N CYS A 45 14.18 -8.32 3.90
CA CYS A 45 13.75 -9.71 4.05
C CYS A 45 12.38 -9.96 3.40
N ASN A 46 11.44 -9.03 3.53
CA ASN A 46 10.11 -9.15 2.97
C ASN A 46 10.07 -8.86 1.46
N ASN A 47 10.80 -7.84 1.01
CA ASN A 47 10.92 -7.46 -0.40
C ASN A 47 12.38 -7.19 -0.79
N PRO A 48 13.19 -8.23 -1.04
CA PRO A 48 14.59 -8.07 -1.42
C PRO A 48 14.79 -7.27 -2.72
N PHE A 49 13.77 -7.20 -3.60
CA PHE A 49 13.83 -6.45 -4.86
C PHE A 49 14.13 -4.96 -4.67
N ILE A 50 13.93 -4.41 -3.47
CA ILE A 50 14.31 -3.04 -3.14
C ILE A 50 15.81 -2.81 -3.33
N LEU A 51 16.63 -3.85 -3.15
CA LEU A 51 18.08 -3.82 -3.34
C LEU A 51 18.51 -3.76 -4.82
N LEU A 52 17.59 -3.97 -5.76
CA LEU A 52 17.85 -3.83 -7.19
C LEU A 52 17.70 -2.39 -7.69
N TYR A 53 17.02 -1.52 -6.93
CA TYR A 53 16.90 -0.10 -7.29
C TYR A 53 18.20 0.64 -7.01
N THR A 54 18.48 1.67 -7.81
CA THR A 54 19.59 2.59 -7.53
C THR A 54 19.25 3.50 -6.34
N CYS A 55 20.28 4.04 -5.68
CA CYS A 55 20.07 4.99 -4.58
C CYS A 55 19.30 6.24 -5.05
N ASP A 56 19.61 6.74 -6.24
CA ASP A 56 18.92 7.92 -6.83
C ASP A 56 17.44 7.61 -7.08
N TYR A 57 17.11 6.40 -7.57
CA TYR A 57 15.72 6.00 -7.75
C TYR A 57 14.99 5.90 -6.40
N LEU A 58 15.61 5.30 -5.38
CA LEU A 58 15.01 5.22 -4.05
C LEU A 58 14.73 6.60 -3.47
N LYS A 59 15.69 7.52 -3.53
CA LYS A 59 15.53 8.91 -3.08
C LYS A 59 14.43 9.63 -3.86
N TRP A 60 14.46 9.54 -5.17
CA TRP A 60 13.43 10.12 -6.04
C TRP A 60 12.04 9.59 -5.68
N LYS A 61 11.92 8.28 -5.50
CA LYS A 61 10.67 7.61 -5.20
C LYS A 61 10.10 8.04 -3.85
N LEU A 62 10.92 8.01 -2.81
CA LEU A 62 10.52 8.41 -1.45
C LEU A 62 10.12 9.88 -1.41
N ASN A 63 10.86 10.77 -2.08
CA ASN A 63 10.52 12.19 -2.15
C ASN A 63 9.19 12.43 -2.87
N ASN A 64 8.91 11.74 -3.98
CA ASN A 64 7.61 11.83 -4.65
C ASN A 64 6.44 11.36 -3.78
N PHE A 65 6.66 10.41 -2.88
CA PHE A 65 5.62 10.05 -1.90
C PHE A 65 5.38 11.16 -0.88
N LEU A 66 6.43 11.87 -0.42
CA LEU A 66 6.27 13.02 0.47
C LEU A 66 5.46 14.15 -0.20
N GLU A 67 5.59 14.34 -1.52
CA GLU A 67 4.79 15.30 -2.28
C GLU A 67 3.29 14.98 -2.29
N LEU A 68 2.89 13.75 -1.91
CA LEU A 68 1.49 13.37 -1.74
C LEU A 68 0.90 13.81 -0.40
N ASN A 69 1.56 14.70 0.35
CA ASN A 69 1.19 15.12 1.70
C ASN A 69 1.07 13.94 2.68
N ILE A 70 1.98 12.97 2.56
CA ILE A 70 2.20 11.90 3.53
C ILE A 70 3.41 12.33 4.37
N SER A 71 3.30 12.27 5.69
CA SER A 71 4.44 12.58 6.56
C SER A 71 5.59 11.59 6.35
N LYS A 72 6.81 11.99 6.68
CA LYS A 72 7.97 11.10 6.58
C LYS A 72 7.82 9.85 7.44
N ASP A 73 7.31 10.02 8.65
CA ASP A 73 7.11 8.92 9.60
C ASP A 73 6.02 7.96 9.11
N ASP A 74 4.93 8.50 8.54
CA ASP A 74 3.89 7.68 7.92
C ASP A 74 4.42 6.91 6.71
N LEU A 75 5.23 7.54 5.87
CA LEU A 75 5.84 6.88 4.72
C LEU A 75 6.79 5.75 5.14
N ILE A 76 7.59 5.95 6.20
CA ILE A 76 8.42 4.92 6.79
C ILE A 76 7.55 3.75 7.26
N LYS A 77 6.50 4.02 8.03
CA LYS A 77 5.53 3.03 8.50
C LYS A 77 4.87 2.28 7.36
N MET A 78 4.41 2.99 6.33
CA MET A 78 3.81 2.40 5.13
C MET A 78 4.78 1.48 4.40
N THR A 79 6.04 1.87 4.29
CA THR A 79 7.07 1.07 3.62
C THR A 79 7.42 -0.19 4.41
N ILE A 80 7.47 -0.12 5.74
CA ILE A 80 7.69 -1.28 6.61
C ILE A 80 6.53 -2.27 6.47
N ASN A 81 5.30 -1.79 6.49
CA ASN A 81 4.09 -2.62 6.39
C ASN A 81 3.91 -3.24 5.01
N PHE A 82 4.30 -2.52 3.96
CA PHE A 82 4.17 -2.96 2.57
C PHE A 82 5.37 -2.50 1.72
N PRO A 83 6.54 -3.16 1.83
CA PRO A 83 7.75 -2.75 1.12
C PRO A 83 7.62 -2.71 -0.40
N ALA A 84 6.69 -3.47 -0.98
CA ALA A 84 6.40 -3.45 -2.41
C ALA A 84 5.88 -2.08 -2.90
N ILE A 85 5.44 -1.18 -2.01
CA ILE A 85 4.95 0.15 -2.35
C ILE A 85 5.98 0.96 -3.15
N ILE A 86 7.26 0.75 -2.89
CA ILE A 86 8.36 1.41 -3.62
C ILE A 86 8.34 1.09 -5.11
N GLY A 87 7.85 -0.09 -5.51
CA GLY A 87 7.74 -0.51 -6.91
C GLY A 87 6.54 0.05 -7.68
N TYR A 88 5.53 0.59 -6.98
CA TYR A 88 4.32 1.08 -7.65
C TYR A 88 4.55 2.41 -8.38
N GLY A 89 3.84 2.63 -9.49
CA GLY A 89 3.88 3.90 -10.23
C GLY A 89 3.34 5.07 -9.38
N ILE A 90 4.06 6.21 -9.39
CA ILE A 90 3.68 7.39 -8.58
C ILE A 90 2.30 7.93 -8.97
N SER A 91 1.99 8.00 -10.27
CA SER A 91 0.68 8.50 -10.73
C SER A 91 -0.48 7.67 -10.15
N ASN A 92 -0.36 6.34 -10.20
CA ASN A 92 -1.36 5.44 -9.62
C ASN A 92 -1.48 5.62 -8.10
N MET A 93 -0.34 5.79 -7.40
CA MET A 93 -0.34 6.04 -5.96
C MET A 93 -0.97 7.39 -5.62
N LYS A 94 -0.68 8.44 -6.40
CA LYS A 94 -1.27 9.77 -6.22
C LYS A 94 -2.79 9.70 -6.27
N GLU A 95 -3.35 9.12 -7.32
CA GLU A 95 -4.80 9.00 -7.48
C GLU A 95 -5.45 8.24 -6.31
N LYS A 96 -4.84 7.14 -5.86
CA LYS A 96 -5.34 6.35 -4.72
C LYS A 96 -5.26 7.14 -3.42
N VAL A 97 -4.12 7.76 -3.12
CA VAL A 97 -3.92 8.53 -1.88
C VAL A 97 -4.89 9.72 -1.82
N GLU A 98 -5.08 10.43 -2.93
CA GLU A 98 -6.03 11.54 -3.03
C GLU A 98 -7.47 11.05 -2.82
N PHE A 99 -7.84 9.94 -3.44
CA PHE A 99 -9.16 9.33 -3.25
C PHE A 99 -9.41 8.99 -1.78
N TYR A 100 -8.50 8.22 -1.14
CA TYR A 100 -8.68 7.83 0.26
C TYR A 100 -8.68 9.03 1.22
N ARG A 101 -7.93 10.08 0.91
CA ARG A 101 -7.96 11.32 1.68
C ARG A 101 -9.31 12.01 1.57
N ASN A 102 -9.86 12.10 0.36
CA ASN A 102 -11.15 12.75 0.10
C ASN A 102 -12.33 12.06 0.79
N ILE A 103 -12.26 10.74 0.96
CA ILE A 103 -13.27 9.96 1.67
C ILE A 103 -12.94 9.73 3.16
N GLY A 104 -11.94 10.44 3.71
CA GLY A 104 -11.60 10.37 5.13
C GLY A 104 -10.88 9.09 5.58
N LEU A 105 -10.35 8.28 4.64
CA LEU A 105 -9.73 6.98 4.95
C LEU A 105 -8.19 6.98 4.83
N ILE A 106 -7.56 8.15 4.89
CA ILE A 106 -6.10 8.27 4.76
C ILE A 106 -5.36 7.48 5.86
N ASP A 107 -5.81 7.56 7.11
CA ASP A 107 -5.20 6.85 8.23
C ASP A 107 -5.29 5.33 8.07
N MET A 108 -6.35 4.84 7.45
CA MET A 108 -6.53 3.42 7.19
C MET A 108 -5.46 2.88 6.24
N ILE A 109 -5.13 3.60 5.14
CA ILE A 109 -4.09 3.17 4.21
C ILE A 109 -2.68 3.38 4.78
N ILE A 110 -2.47 4.37 5.65
CA ILE A 110 -1.20 4.54 6.38
C ILE A 110 -0.97 3.35 7.31
N ASN A 111 -1.98 2.94 8.06
CA ASN A 111 -1.89 1.82 8.98
C ASN A 111 -1.87 0.45 8.27
N ASN A 112 -2.44 0.34 7.08
CA ASN A 112 -2.47 -0.88 6.28
C ASN A 112 -2.21 -0.59 4.80
N SER A 113 -0.98 -0.26 4.47
CA SER A 113 -0.55 0.18 3.13
C SER A 113 -0.75 -0.87 2.04
N ARG A 114 -0.92 -2.15 2.43
CA ARG A 114 -1.24 -3.22 1.50
C ARG A 114 -2.58 -2.99 0.78
N LEU A 115 -3.48 -2.20 1.36
CA LEU A 115 -4.73 -1.80 0.72
C LEU A 115 -4.50 -1.04 -0.60
N LEU A 116 -3.38 -0.36 -0.75
CA LEU A 116 -2.98 0.31 -2.00
C LEU A 116 -2.66 -0.66 -3.15
N SER A 117 -2.49 -1.96 -2.87
CA SER A 117 -2.29 -2.97 -3.91
C SER A 117 -3.57 -3.39 -4.65
N PHE A 118 -4.74 -3.10 -4.11
CA PHE A 118 -6.01 -3.43 -4.75
C PHE A 118 -6.25 -2.62 -6.03
N SER A 119 -7.03 -3.19 -6.95
CA SER A 119 -7.47 -2.47 -8.15
C SER A 119 -8.24 -1.20 -7.77
N PHE A 120 -7.81 -0.06 -8.34
CA PHE A 120 -8.43 1.23 -8.00
C PHE A 120 -9.84 1.35 -8.58
N ASP A 121 -10.05 0.86 -9.80
CA ASP A 121 -11.36 0.91 -10.44
C ASP A 121 -12.38 0.06 -9.69
N PHE A 122 -11.95 -1.09 -9.18
CA PHE A 122 -12.78 -1.93 -8.34
C PHE A 122 -13.17 -1.26 -7.01
N ILE A 123 -12.24 -0.56 -6.37
CA ILE A 123 -12.54 0.21 -5.14
C ILE A 123 -13.48 1.37 -5.43
N LYS A 124 -13.28 2.08 -6.54
CA LYS A 124 -14.19 3.17 -6.96
C LYS A 124 -15.59 2.64 -7.24
N ALA A 125 -15.71 1.52 -7.96
CA ALA A 125 -16.99 0.90 -8.26
C ALA A 125 -17.76 0.51 -6.98
N ARG A 126 -17.09 -0.08 -6.00
CA ARG A 126 -17.71 -0.37 -4.71
C ARG A 126 -18.09 0.90 -3.94
N TYR A 127 -17.25 1.93 -3.99
CA TYR A 127 -17.53 3.18 -3.32
C TYR A 127 -18.71 3.93 -3.96
N SER A 128 -18.87 3.86 -5.29
CA SER A 128 -20.01 4.50 -5.98
C SER A 128 -21.36 3.92 -5.56
N ILE A 129 -21.42 2.64 -5.21
CA ILE A 129 -22.65 2.04 -4.68
C ILE A 129 -23.14 2.76 -3.42
N ILE A 130 -22.19 3.21 -2.59
CA ILE A 130 -22.50 3.92 -1.34
C ILE A 130 -22.94 5.36 -1.60
N THR A 131 -22.33 5.99 -2.61
CA THR A 131 -22.53 7.42 -2.89
C THR A 131 -23.66 7.71 -3.89
N ASP A 132 -23.91 6.78 -4.80
CA ASP A 132 -25.02 6.89 -5.73
C ASP A 132 -26.33 6.58 -4.98
N ASN A 133 -27.07 7.63 -4.64
CA ASN A 133 -28.35 7.61 -3.92
C ASN A 133 -29.44 6.73 -4.57
N ASN A 134 -29.10 5.88 -5.54
CA ASN A 134 -30.00 4.92 -6.19
C ASN A 134 -30.17 3.61 -5.41
N ILE A 135 -29.49 3.44 -4.27
CA ILE A 135 -29.70 2.26 -3.44
C ILE A 135 -30.87 2.57 -2.49
N GLU A 136 -32.09 2.26 -2.92
CA GLU A 136 -33.32 2.22 -2.10
C GLU A 136 -33.26 1.14 -0.99
N ASN A 137 -32.09 0.60 -0.71
CA ASN A 137 -31.90 -0.48 0.26
C ASN A 137 -31.65 0.12 1.63
N GLU A 138 -32.64 0.01 2.53
CA GLU A 138 -32.56 0.46 3.94
C GLU A 138 -31.29 -0.01 4.64
N PHE A 139 -30.75 -1.20 4.25
CA PHE A 139 -29.51 -1.75 4.78
C PHE A 139 -28.28 -0.85 4.55
N TYR A 140 -28.23 -0.10 3.44
CA TYR A 140 -27.12 0.82 3.16
C TYR A 140 -27.31 2.17 3.84
N LYS A 141 -28.54 2.60 4.10
CA LYS A 141 -28.81 3.79 4.91
C LYS A 141 -28.27 3.63 6.32
N ASP A 142 -28.53 2.49 6.95
CA ASP A 142 -28.08 2.19 8.32
C ASP A 142 -26.54 2.08 8.41
N LEU A 143 -25.86 1.71 7.31
CA LEU A 143 -24.38 1.68 7.24
C LEU A 143 -23.76 3.08 7.21
N PHE A 144 -24.50 4.11 6.79
CA PHE A 144 -23.96 5.45 6.50
C PHE A 144 -24.66 6.60 7.23
N GLU A 145 -25.76 6.36 7.95
CA GLU A 145 -26.34 7.35 8.86
C GLU A 145 -25.58 7.34 10.20
N ASP A 146 -24.76 8.36 10.38
CA ASP A 146 -24.15 8.87 11.63
C ASP A 146 -22.99 8.14 12.29
N ASN A 147 -22.66 6.89 12.01
CA ASN A 147 -21.50 6.21 12.61
C ASN A 147 -21.03 5.00 11.76
N VAL A 148 -20.58 5.24 10.52
CA VAL A 148 -19.85 4.18 9.81
C VAL A 148 -18.64 3.80 10.60
N VAL A 149 -18.68 2.64 11.22
CA VAL A 149 -17.49 2.06 11.83
C VAL A 149 -16.49 1.83 10.71
N VAL A 150 -15.32 2.43 10.80
CA VAL A 150 -14.22 2.35 9.80
C VAL A 150 -13.96 0.90 9.37
N GLU A 151 -14.20 -0.07 10.24
CA GLU A 151 -14.08 -1.51 9.95
C GLU A 151 -15.15 -2.02 8.96
N ASP A 152 -16.38 -1.54 9.01
CA ASP A 152 -17.42 -1.96 8.07
C ASP A 152 -17.16 -1.38 6.67
N LEU A 153 -16.71 -0.14 6.58
CA LEU A 153 -16.29 0.46 5.32
C LEU A 153 -15.06 -0.25 4.72
N LYS A 154 -14.12 -0.68 5.58
CA LYS A 154 -12.98 -1.48 5.17
C LYS A 154 -13.41 -2.83 4.60
N VAL A 155 -14.31 -3.53 5.26
CA VAL A 155 -14.87 -4.80 4.75
C VAL A 155 -15.59 -4.56 3.43
N PHE A 156 -16.42 -3.51 3.34
CA PHE A 156 -17.13 -3.17 2.12
C PHE A 156 -16.20 -2.92 0.93
N LEU A 157 -15.15 -2.11 1.11
CA LEU A 157 -14.25 -1.73 0.02
C LEU A 157 -13.25 -2.84 -0.36
N PHE A 158 -12.80 -3.66 0.60
CA PHE A 158 -11.63 -4.53 0.43
C PHE A 158 -11.89 -6.03 0.59
N ALA A 159 -13.11 -6.45 0.92
CA ALA A 159 -13.45 -7.87 0.99
C ALA A 159 -13.26 -8.56 -0.36
N SER A 160 -12.93 -9.85 -0.35
CA SER A 160 -12.97 -10.67 -1.57
C SER A 160 -14.39 -10.70 -2.14
N ASP A 161 -14.53 -10.94 -3.45
CA ASP A 161 -15.83 -10.99 -4.12
C ASP A 161 -16.80 -11.97 -3.42
N LYS A 162 -16.29 -13.11 -2.94
CA LYS A 162 -17.07 -14.09 -2.20
C LYS A 162 -17.59 -13.52 -0.88
N VAL A 163 -16.71 -12.94 -0.05
CA VAL A 163 -17.09 -12.34 1.24
C VAL A 163 -18.02 -11.16 1.03
N PHE A 164 -17.79 -10.38 0.00
CA PHE A 164 -18.63 -9.25 -0.36
C PHE A 164 -20.03 -9.71 -0.76
N PHE A 165 -20.14 -10.71 -1.66
CA PHE A 165 -21.42 -11.28 -2.07
C PHE A 165 -22.16 -11.93 -0.89
N ASP A 166 -21.47 -12.72 -0.08
CA ASP A 166 -22.07 -13.41 1.08
C ASP A 166 -22.66 -12.41 2.10
N LYS A 167 -22.02 -11.22 2.23
CA LYS A 167 -22.43 -10.21 3.19
C LYS A 167 -23.46 -9.20 2.63
N TYR A 168 -23.28 -8.78 1.38
CA TYR A 168 -24.05 -7.68 0.78
C TYR A 168 -24.97 -8.12 -0.36
N HIS A 169 -24.89 -9.37 -0.81
CA HIS A 169 -25.68 -9.96 -1.90
C HIS A 169 -25.51 -9.23 -3.26
N ILE A 170 -24.36 -8.58 -3.48
CA ILE A 170 -24.02 -7.89 -4.72
C ILE A 170 -22.92 -8.68 -5.42
N SER A 171 -23.19 -9.13 -6.66
CA SER A 171 -22.20 -9.86 -7.46
C SER A 171 -21.19 -8.93 -8.12
N ARG A 172 -20.09 -9.50 -8.63
CA ARG A 172 -19.09 -8.73 -9.36
C ARG A 172 -19.63 -8.17 -10.68
N GLU A 173 -20.53 -8.89 -11.34
CA GLU A 173 -21.17 -8.47 -12.59
C GLU A 173 -22.07 -7.25 -12.38
N GLU A 174 -22.61 -7.07 -11.19
CA GLU A 174 -23.43 -5.89 -10.84
C GLU A 174 -22.58 -4.67 -10.49
N LEU A 175 -21.27 -4.85 -10.29
CA LEU A 175 -20.30 -3.80 -9.97
C LEU A 175 -19.64 -3.18 -11.20
N LEU A 176 -19.67 -3.83 -12.36
CA LEU A 176 -18.96 -3.46 -13.59
C LEU A 176 -19.92 -3.12 -14.71
#